data_4355245a26626228b93178b8780fb1a7
#
_entry.id   4355245a26626228b93178b8780fb1a7
#
_cell.length_a   1.000
_cell.length_b   1.000
_cell.length_c   1.000
_cell.angle_alpha   90.00
_cell.angle_beta   90.00
_cell.angle_gamma   90.00
#
_symmetry.space_group_name_H-M   'P 1'
#
loop_
_entity.id
_entity.type
_entity.pdbx_description
1 polymer ?
#
loop_
_entity_poly.entity_id
_entity_poly.type
_entity_poly.pdbx_seq_one_letter_code
_entity_poly.pdbx_strand_id
1 'polypeptide(L)'
;KSNIYKAVITRVEPSLEACFVDYGTERHGFLPFKEIARQYLKGRGRADNEADEGEGASRGRIQDQLREGMELIVQVDKDERGNKGAALTTYISLAGRYLVLMPNNPRGGGVSRRVEGEERNELRDAISGLDVPQGMSVIARTAGIGRGTEELQWDLNYLMQLWRAIEDASKLQSGAFLIYQESSLVIRAIRDYFHPDI
;
A
#
# COMPACT_ATOMS: atom_id res chain seq x y z
N LYS A 1 11.33 -6.43 4.97
CA LYS A 1 9.92 -6.19 5.20
C LYS A 1 9.59 -4.74 4.97
N SER A 2 8.47 -4.47 4.39
CA SER A 2 7.96 -3.13 4.09
C SER A 2 8.70 -2.38 2.97
N ASN A 3 9.74 -2.94 2.42
CA ASN A 3 10.37 -2.33 1.26
C ASN A 3 9.41 -2.35 0.07
N ILE A 4 9.51 -1.34 -0.78
CA ILE A 4 8.64 -1.19 -1.95
C ILE A 4 9.47 -1.36 -3.22
N TYR A 5 8.95 -2.18 -4.13
CA TYR A 5 9.62 -2.51 -5.38
C TYR A 5 8.69 -2.33 -6.56
N LYS A 6 9.27 -2.14 -7.71
CA LYS A 6 8.53 -2.36 -8.94
C LYS A 6 8.73 -3.83 -9.28
N ALA A 7 7.67 -4.51 -9.60
CA ALA A 7 7.69 -5.96 -9.86
C ALA A 7 7.04 -6.26 -11.20
N VAL A 8 7.44 -7.41 -11.78
CA VAL A 8 6.91 -7.86 -13.08
C VAL A 8 6.30 -9.22 -12.87
N ILE A 9 5.08 -9.42 -13.33
CA ILE A 9 4.42 -10.72 -13.24
C ILE A 9 5.14 -11.69 -14.16
N THR A 10 5.61 -12.81 -13.60
CA THR A 10 6.29 -13.83 -14.38
C THR A 10 5.39 -15.04 -14.63
N ARG A 11 4.38 -15.23 -13.80
CA ARG A 11 3.48 -16.36 -13.94
C ARG A 11 2.17 -16.11 -13.21
N VAL A 12 1.07 -16.41 -13.86
CA VAL A 12 -0.25 -16.35 -13.24
C VAL A 12 -0.69 -17.78 -12.93
N GLU A 13 -0.99 -18.07 -11.68
CA GLU A 13 -1.40 -19.40 -11.24
C GLU A 13 -2.81 -19.38 -10.67
N PRO A 14 -3.83 -19.57 -11.50
CA PRO A 14 -5.21 -19.51 -11.02
C PRO A 14 -5.52 -20.54 -9.94
N SER A 15 -4.90 -21.70 -10.00
CA SER A 15 -5.14 -22.74 -9.01
C SER A 15 -4.71 -22.35 -7.61
N LEU A 16 -3.75 -21.42 -7.51
CA LEU A 16 -3.29 -20.90 -6.23
C LEU A 16 -3.92 -19.55 -5.92
N GLU A 17 -4.72 -19.02 -6.83
CA GLU A 17 -5.30 -17.69 -6.73
C GLU A 17 -4.21 -16.65 -6.48
N ALA A 18 -3.12 -16.76 -7.21
CA ALA A 18 -1.95 -15.91 -7.02
C ALA A 18 -1.10 -15.80 -8.28
N CYS A 19 -0.17 -14.84 -8.24
CA CYS A 19 0.84 -14.66 -9.25
C CYS A 19 2.20 -14.83 -8.63
N PHE A 20 3.17 -15.22 -9.45
CA PHE A 20 4.57 -15.10 -9.09
C PHE A 20 5.13 -13.87 -9.79
N VAL A 21 5.95 -13.11 -9.10
CA VAL A 21 6.50 -11.88 -9.65
C VAL A 21 8.00 -11.80 -9.40
N ASP A 22 8.69 -11.19 -10.35
CA ASP A 22 10.10 -10.85 -10.20
C ASP A 22 10.11 -9.44 -9.60
N TYR A 23 10.72 -9.26 -8.44
CA TYR A 23 10.80 -7.94 -7.81
C TYR A 23 12.27 -7.51 -7.63
N GLY A 24 13.17 -8.14 -8.37
CA GLY A 24 14.57 -7.73 -8.37
C GLY A 24 15.47 -8.59 -7.50
N THR A 25 14.96 -9.68 -6.95
CA THR A 25 15.75 -10.59 -6.12
C THR A 25 15.87 -11.94 -6.82
N GLU A 26 16.74 -12.80 -6.31
CA GLU A 26 16.93 -14.11 -6.92
C GLU A 26 15.68 -14.97 -6.90
N ARG A 27 14.93 -14.92 -5.83
CA ARG A 27 13.73 -15.71 -5.68
C ARG A 27 12.51 -14.86 -5.98
N HIS A 28 11.60 -15.38 -6.83
CA HIS A 28 10.39 -14.64 -7.15
C HIS A 28 9.46 -14.56 -5.94
N GLY A 29 8.68 -13.51 -5.87
CA GLY A 29 7.72 -13.32 -4.80
C GLY A 29 6.36 -13.89 -5.14
N PHE A 30 5.54 -14.04 -4.11
CA PHE A 30 4.19 -14.58 -4.21
C PHE A 30 3.20 -13.43 -3.98
N LEU A 31 2.32 -13.20 -4.95
CA LEU A 31 1.34 -12.12 -4.89
C LEU A 31 -0.07 -12.71 -5.02
N PRO A 32 -0.80 -12.87 -3.92
CA PRO A 32 -2.17 -13.38 -3.98
C PRO A 32 -3.09 -12.44 -4.76
N PHE A 33 -4.07 -12.99 -5.45
CA PHE A 33 -5.05 -12.18 -6.20
C PHE A 33 -5.75 -11.18 -5.30
N LYS A 34 -6.05 -11.56 -4.08
CA LYS A 34 -6.73 -10.69 -3.13
C LYS A 34 -5.90 -9.48 -2.71
N GLU A 35 -4.58 -9.53 -2.98
CA GLU A 35 -3.69 -8.43 -2.64
C GLU A 35 -3.42 -7.51 -3.84
N ILE A 36 -4.15 -7.67 -4.92
CA ILE A 36 -3.99 -6.84 -6.11
C ILE A 36 -5.06 -5.75 -6.14
N ALA A 37 -4.63 -4.50 -6.12
CA ALA A 37 -5.54 -3.38 -6.09
C ALA A 37 -6.31 -3.25 -7.40
N ARG A 38 -7.53 -2.74 -7.29
CA ARG A 38 -8.40 -2.60 -8.45
C ARG A 38 -7.82 -1.76 -9.57
N GLN A 39 -6.95 -0.82 -9.26
CA GLN A 39 -6.35 0.01 -10.30
C GLN A 39 -5.58 -0.79 -11.33
N TYR A 40 -5.05 -1.95 -10.95
CA TYR A 40 -4.32 -2.81 -11.86
C TYR A 40 -5.26 -3.71 -12.68
N LEU A 41 -6.53 -3.72 -12.33
CA LEU A 41 -7.52 -4.57 -12.98
C LEU A 41 -8.46 -3.76 -13.87
N LYS A 42 -8.18 -2.47 -14.07
CA LYS A 42 -9.08 -1.62 -14.78
C LYS A 42 -9.03 -1.72 -16.29
N GLY A 43 -8.20 -2.50 -16.85
CA GLY A 43 -8.05 -2.54 -18.28
C GLY A 43 -9.28 -2.82 -19.07
N ARG A 44 -10.38 -3.27 -18.45
CA ARG A 44 -11.55 -3.56 -19.21
C ARG A 44 -12.75 -3.13 -18.55
N GLY A 45 -12.67 -2.14 -17.92
CA GLY A 45 -13.47 -1.89 -17.00
C GLY A 45 -14.67 -1.14 -17.03
N ARG A 46 -15.32 -1.01 -18.02
CA ARG A 46 -16.48 -0.27 -17.91
C ARG A 46 -17.61 -0.98 -17.45
N ALA A 47 -17.53 -2.20 -17.42
CA ALA A 47 -18.63 -3.00 -17.08
C ALA A 47 -18.84 -3.08 -15.68
N ASP A 48 -18.12 -2.36 -14.97
CA ASP A 48 -18.12 -2.60 -13.68
C ASP A 48 -19.18 -2.16 -12.89
N ASN A 49 -19.98 -1.51 -13.38
CA ASN A 49 -20.98 -0.97 -12.57
C ASN A 49 -21.95 -1.94 -12.11
N GLU A 50 -21.85 -3.09 -12.66
CA GLU A 50 -22.81 -3.93 -12.28
C GLU A 50 -22.34 -4.82 -11.38
N ALA A 51 -22.24 -4.54 -10.53
CA ALA A 51 -22.24 -5.17 -9.54
C ALA A 51 -22.35 -6.45 -9.35
N ASP A 52 -21.89 -7.09 -9.07
CA ASP A 52 -22.11 -8.10 -8.70
C ASP A 52 -21.41 -9.06 -8.73
N GLU A 53 -21.26 -9.71 -8.37
CA GLU A 53 -21.79 -10.33 -7.53
C GLU A 53 -21.44 -11.68 -7.36
N GLY A 54 -20.90 -12.39 -7.20
CA GLY A 54 -20.57 -13.73 -6.98
C GLY A 54 -19.06 -13.84 -6.90
N GLU A 55 -18.50 -14.38 -5.85
CA GLU A 55 -17.09 -14.55 -5.69
C GLU A 55 -16.44 -15.28 -6.86
N GLY A 56 -17.14 -16.20 -7.43
CA GLY A 56 -16.63 -16.97 -8.57
C GLY A 56 -16.44 -16.14 -9.83
N ALA A 57 -17.37 -15.25 -10.09
CA ALA A 57 -17.29 -14.39 -11.25
C ALA A 57 -16.14 -13.39 -11.11
N SER A 58 -15.92 -12.93 -9.89
CA SER A 58 -14.88 -12.02 -9.62
C SER A 58 -13.51 -12.63 -9.83
N ARG A 59 -13.35 -13.89 -9.42
CA ARG A 59 -12.10 -14.61 -9.59
C ARG A 59 -11.75 -14.81 -11.06
N GLY A 60 -12.74 -15.13 -11.87
CA GLY A 60 -12.53 -15.30 -13.29
C GLY A 60 -12.05 -14.03 -13.94
N ARG A 61 -12.61 -12.91 -13.54
CA ARG A 61 -12.21 -11.63 -14.08
C ARG A 61 -10.79 -11.25 -13.69
N ILE A 62 -10.36 -11.56 -12.49
CA ILE A 62 -9.02 -11.24 -12.04
C ILE A 62 -7.99 -11.98 -12.88
N GLN A 63 -8.15 -13.29 -13.03
CA GLN A 63 -7.19 -14.06 -13.79
C GLN A 63 -7.14 -13.64 -15.25
N ASP A 64 -8.25 -13.19 -15.80
CA ASP A 64 -8.30 -12.76 -17.20
C ASP A 64 -7.65 -11.39 -17.41
N GLN A 65 -7.51 -10.62 -16.37
CA GLN A 65 -6.94 -9.28 -16.45
C GLN A 65 -5.45 -9.24 -16.16
N LEU A 66 -4.88 -10.31 -15.66
CA LEU A 66 -3.48 -10.38 -15.34
C LEU A 66 -2.69 -11.05 -16.45
N ARG A 67 -1.53 -10.54 -16.75
CA ARG A 67 -0.68 -11.09 -17.81
C ARG A 67 0.78 -11.09 -17.39
N GLU A 68 1.51 -12.04 -17.90
CA GLU A 68 2.95 -12.09 -17.73
C GLU A 68 3.53 -10.82 -18.35
N GLY A 69 4.51 -10.22 -17.72
CA GLY A 69 5.12 -8.97 -18.16
C GLY A 69 4.47 -7.72 -17.60
N MET A 70 3.31 -7.85 -16.95
CA MET A 70 2.63 -6.71 -16.37
C MET A 70 3.43 -6.19 -15.19
N GLU A 71 3.57 -4.87 -15.10
CA GLU A 71 4.35 -4.23 -14.03
C GLU A 71 3.46 -3.69 -12.93
N LEU A 72 3.89 -3.86 -11.69
CA LEU A 72 3.12 -3.46 -10.52
C LEU A 72 4.06 -2.86 -9.49
N ILE A 73 3.54 -2.01 -8.61
CA ILE A 73 4.27 -1.57 -7.44
C ILE A 73 3.85 -2.48 -6.30
N VAL A 74 4.80 -3.11 -5.65
CA VAL A 74 4.52 -4.05 -4.55
C VAL A 74 5.31 -3.72 -3.30
N GLN A 75 4.79 -4.14 -2.17
CA GLN A 75 5.45 -3.99 -0.87
C GLN A 75 5.61 -5.38 -0.26
N VAL A 76 6.73 -5.61 0.41
CA VAL A 76 6.96 -6.89 1.06
C VAL A 76 6.15 -6.95 2.34
N ASP A 77 5.22 -7.90 2.40
CA ASP A 77 4.40 -8.14 3.57
C ASP A 77 5.08 -9.13 4.51
N LYS A 78 5.66 -10.19 3.96
CA LYS A 78 6.42 -11.17 4.73
C LYS A 78 7.69 -11.53 3.98
N ASP A 79 8.80 -11.51 4.69
CA ASP A 79 10.08 -11.86 4.09
C ASP A 79 10.16 -13.34 3.70
N GLU A 80 11.11 -13.66 2.86
CA GLU A 80 11.35 -15.05 2.47
C GLU A 80 11.58 -15.91 3.70
N ARG A 81 11.04 -17.13 3.68
CA ARG A 81 11.16 -18.04 4.81
C ARG A 81 11.36 -19.45 4.29
N GLY A 82 12.50 -20.03 4.60
CA GLY A 82 12.83 -21.38 4.16
C GLY A 82 12.74 -21.50 2.65
N ASN A 83 11.85 -22.37 2.16
CA ASN A 83 11.68 -22.55 0.73
C ASN A 83 10.63 -21.62 0.11
N LYS A 84 10.01 -20.77 0.93
CA LYS A 84 8.95 -19.89 0.44
C LYS A 84 9.50 -18.54 0.08
N GLY A 85 9.10 -18.01 -1.06
CA GLY A 85 9.44 -16.65 -1.45
C GLY A 85 8.71 -15.63 -0.59
N ALA A 86 9.05 -14.36 -0.73
CA ALA A 86 8.41 -13.29 0.01
C ALA A 86 6.93 -13.17 -0.37
N ALA A 87 6.11 -12.86 0.61
CA ALA A 87 4.71 -12.55 0.35
C ALA A 87 4.59 -11.06 0.09
N LEU A 88 3.94 -10.71 -1.00
CA LEU A 88 3.85 -9.34 -1.48
C LEU A 88 2.40 -8.85 -1.53
N THR A 89 2.23 -7.53 -1.53
CA THR A 89 0.92 -6.92 -1.69
C THR A 89 1.06 -5.66 -2.55
N THR A 90 0.02 -5.32 -3.30
CA THR A 90 -0.03 -4.05 -4.00
C THR A 90 -0.74 -2.99 -3.15
N TYR A 91 -1.33 -3.38 -2.02
CA TYR A 91 -1.93 -2.42 -1.10
C TYR A 91 -0.83 -1.83 -0.23
N ILE A 92 -0.28 -0.73 -0.70
CA ILE A 92 0.87 -0.10 -0.08
C ILE A 92 0.49 0.58 1.23
N SER A 93 1.35 0.52 2.23
CA SER A 93 1.17 1.29 3.44
C SER A 93 2.46 2.04 3.76
N LEU A 94 2.34 3.33 4.02
CA LEU A 94 3.47 4.20 4.30
C LEU A 94 3.30 4.77 5.71
N ALA A 95 4.24 4.46 6.58
CA ALA A 95 4.16 4.88 7.98
C ALA A 95 4.79 6.25 8.17
N GLY A 96 4.01 7.20 8.65
CA GLY A 96 4.49 8.48 9.05
C GLY A 96 4.74 8.49 10.56
N ARG A 97 4.79 9.68 11.12
CA ARG A 97 5.00 9.84 12.54
C ARG A 97 3.73 9.47 13.32
N TYR A 98 2.60 9.92 12.85
CA TYR A 98 1.31 9.72 13.51
C TYR A 98 0.32 8.87 12.74
N LEU A 99 0.50 8.81 11.43
CA LEU A 99 -0.45 8.15 10.52
C LEU A 99 0.22 7.07 9.70
N VAL A 100 -0.59 6.15 9.19
CA VAL A 100 -0.20 5.25 8.12
C VAL A 100 -1.09 5.58 6.93
N LEU A 101 -0.49 5.91 5.80
CA LEU A 101 -1.23 6.19 4.58
C LEU A 101 -1.33 4.94 3.73
N MET A 102 -2.52 4.63 3.26
CA MET A 102 -2.76 3.56 2.31
C MET A 102 -3.25 4.20 1.02
N PRO A 103 -2.34 4.48 0.07
CA PRO A 103 -2.69 5.31 -1.08
C PRO A 103 -3.60 4.64 -2.10
N ASN A 104 -3.70 3.33 -2.08
CA ASN A 104 -4.53 2.62 -3.05
C ASN A 104 -5.55 1.69 -2.41
N ASN A 105 -5.88 1.93 -1.15
CA ASN A 105 -6.89 1.14 -0.43
C ASN A 105 -7.89 2.08 0.24
N PRO A 106 -9.05 2.32 -0.38
CA PRO A 106 -10.03 3.26 0.19
C PRO A 106 -10.76 2.73 1.42
N ARG A 107 -10.59 1.47 1.74
CA ARG A 107 -11.33 0.85 2.86
C ARG A 107 -10.50 0.62 4.11
N GLY A 108 -9.26 1.05 4.11
CA GLY A 108 -8.36 0.72 5.20
C GLY A 108 -8.33 1.70 6.37
N GLY A 109 -9.17 2.70 6.37
CA GLY A 109 -9.08 3.79 7.34
C GLY A 109 -9.52 3.46 8.76
N GLY A 110 -9.14 4.30 9.70
CA GLY A 110 -9.57 4.15 11.08
C GLY A 110 -8.51 4.56 12.09
N VAL A 111 -8.64 4.02 13.28
CA VAL A 111 -7.72 4.28 14.37
C VAL A 111 -7.11 2.94 14.80
N SER A 112 -5.85 2.94 15.16
CA SER A 112 -5.15 1.75 15.61
C SER A 112 -5.94 1.03 16.70
N ARG A 113 -5.97 -0.29 16.65
CA ARG A 113 -6.67 -1.11 17.66
C ARG A 113 -6.11 -0.93 19.06
N ARG A 114 -4.91 -0.41 19.17
CA ARG A 114 -4.26 -0.19 20.46
C ARG A 114 -4.79 1.05 21.20
N VAL A 115 -5.55 1.89 20.50
CA VAL A 115 -6.11 3.10 21.10
C VAL A 115 -7.52 2.81 21.56
N GLU A 116 -7.84 3.10 22.82
CA GLU A 116 -9.14 2.78 23.43
C GLU A 116 -9.81 3.98 24.08
N GLY A 117 -11.08 3.85 24.35
CA GLY A 117 -11.84 4.82 25.15
C GLY A 117 -11.99 6.19 24.49
N GLU A 118 -11.91 7.22 25.32
CA GLU A 118 -12.07 8.57 24.83
C GLU A 118 -10.96 9.01 23.93
N GLU A 119 -9.77 8.50 24.14
CA GLU A 119 -8.63 8.81 23.27
C GLU A 119 -8.93 8.35 21.85
N ARG A 120 -9.60 7.21 21.71
CA ARG A 120 -9.99 6.71 20.39
C ARG A 120 -11.00 7.64 19.73
N ASN A 121 -11.97 8.12 20.48
CA ASN A 121 -12.98 9.03 19.96
C ASN A 121 -12.37 10.37 19.55
N GLU A 122 -11.47 10.89 20.35
CA GLU A 122 -10.80 12.15 20.05
C GLU A 122 -9.94 12.03 18.82
N LEU A 123 -9.22 10.93 18.70
CA LEU A 123 -8.34 10.71 17.54
C LEU A 123 -9.18 10.49 16.28
N ARG A 124 -10.30 9.79 16.40
CA ARG A 124 -11.20 9.61 15.27
C ARG A 124 -11.77 10.95 14.79
N ASP A 125 -12.10 11.84 15.71
CA ASP A 125 -12.60 13.16 15.38
C ASP A 125 -11.51 13.98 14.69
N ALA A 126 -10.28 13.88 15.17
CA ALA A 126 -9.18 14.61 14.57
C ALA A 126 -8.89 14.13 13.14
N ILE A 127 -9.01 12.82 12.90
CA ILE A 127 -8.79 12.29 11.56
C ILE A 127 -9.91 12.69 10.62
N SER A 128 -11.12 12.84 11.12
CA SER A 128 -12.27 13.18 10.29
C SER A 128 -12.11 14.56 9.64
N GLY A 129 -11.25 15.40 10.19
CA GLY A 129 -10.97 16.70 9.61
C GLY A 129 -9.84 16.72 8.59
N LEU A 130 -9.24 15.57 8.28
CA LEU A 130 -8.14 15.52 7.34
C LEU A 130 -8.63 15.52 5.88
N ASP A 131 -7.82 16.12 5.02
CA ASP A 131 -8.10 16.12 3.60
C ASP A 131 -7.47 14.88 2.97
N VAL A 132 -8.17 13.75 3.03
CA VAL A 132 -7.68 12.49 2.45
C VAL A 132 -8.21 12.37 1.03
N PRO A 133 -7.34 12.25 0.03
CA PRO A 133 -7.81 12.13 -1.35
C PRO A 133 -8.69 10.89 -1.56
N GLN A 134 -9.61 10.98 -2.50
CA GLN A 134 -10.48 9.87 -2.81
C GLN A 134 -9.65 8.68 -3.29
N GLY A 135 -9.98 7.51 -2.84
CA GLY A 135 -9.24 6.29 -3.15
C GLY A 135 -8.14 5.97 -2.15
N MET A 136 -7.84 6.90 -1.24
CA MET A 136 -6.84 6.69 -0.21
C MET A 136 -7.50 6.56 1.15
N SER A 137 -6.79 6.00 2.11
CA SER A 137 -7.26 5.95 3.50
C SER A 137 -6.07 6.09 4.44
N VAL A 138 -6.36 6.46 5.68
CA VAL A 138 -5.32 6.60 6.70
C VAL A 138 -5.74 5.89 7.99
N ILE A 139 -4.75 5.38 8.70
CA ILE A 139 -4.95 4.83 10.04
C ILE A 139 -4.15 5.72 10.99
N ALA A 140 -4.77 6.17 12.06
CA ALA A 140 -4.05 6.91 13.10
C ALA A 140 -3.33 5.93 14.02
N ARG A 141 -2.07 6.21 14.27
CA ARG A 141 -1.22 5.40 15.15
C ARG A 141 -1.35 5.91 16.57
N THR A 142 -0.90 5.10 17.53
CA THR A 142 -0.90 5.48 18.95
C THR A 142 -0.13 6.78 19.18
N ALA A 143 0.90 7.04 18.42
CA ALA A 143 1.68 8.28 18.54
C ALA A 143 0.86 9.53 18.20
N GLY A 144 -0.27 9.35 17.54
CA GLY A 144 -1.17 10.46 17.20
C GLY A 144 -2.06 10.89 18.33
N ILE A 145 -2.12 10.15 19.43
CA ILE A 145 -2.95 10.51 20.58
C ILE A 145 -2.56 11.89 21.06
N GLY A 146 -3.54 12.77 21.23
CA GLY A 146 -3.31 14.13 21.72
C GLY A 146 -2.86 15.12 20.66
N ARG A 147 -2.71 14.68 19.42
CA ARG A 147 -2.29 15.59 18.35
C ARG A 147 -3.51 16.18 17.65
N GLY A 148 -3.39 17.43 17.28
CA GLY A 148 -4.47 18.13 16.59
C GLY A 148 -4.51 17.79 15.11
N THR A 149 -5.62 18.11 14.47
CA THR A 149 -5.83 17.86 13.05
C THR A 149 -4.74 18.49 12.20
N GLU A 150 -4.26 19.68 12.57
CA GLU A 150 -3.23 20.37 11.82
C GLU A 150 -1.92 19.58 11.79
N GLU A 151 -1.49 19.02 12.91
CA GLU A 151 -0.28 18.21 12.95
C GLU A 151 -0.45 16.92 12.17
N LEU A 152 -1.63 16.32 12.26
CA LEU A 152 -1.92 15.10 11.50
C LEU A 152 -1.95 15.39 10.00
N GLN A 153 -2.48 16.56 9.61
CA GLN A 153 -2.50 16.95 8.20
C GLN A 153 -1.08 17.13 7.64
N TRP A 154 -0.15 17.65 8.43
CA TRP A 154 1.24 17.78 8.00
C TRP A 154 1.87 16.42 7.77
N ASP A 155 1.60 15.47 8.65
CA ASP A 155 2.09 14.09 8.49
C ASP A 155 1.49 13.47 7.22
N LEU A 156 0.20 13.67 6.99
CA LEU A 156 -0.47 13.18 5.79
C LEU A 156 0.14 13.79 4.52
N ASN A 157 0.38 15.10 4.53
CA ASN A 157 0.97 15.78 3.38
C ASN A 157 2.35 15.22 3.04
N TYR A 158 3.15 14.93 4.06
CA TYR A 158 4.45 14.32 3.86
C TYR A 158 4.30 12.93 3.21
N LEU A 159 3.37 12.13 3.71
CA LEU A 159 3.15 10.79 3.19
C LEU A 159 2.61 10.81 1.76
N MET A 160 1.78 11.78 1.42
CA MET A 160 1.29 11.93 0.05
C MET A 160 2.41 12.34 -0.90
N GLN A 161 3.35 13.17 -0.44
CA GLN A 161 4.51 13.54 -1.24
C GLN A 161 5.42 12.32 -1.44
N LEU A 162 5.61 11.54 -0.40
CA LEU A 162 6.39 10.32 -0.49
C LEU A 162 5.78 9.34 -1.50
N TRP A 163 4.47 9.16 -1.43
CA TRP A 163 3.79 8.27 -2.39
C TRP A 163 3.96 8.76 -3.83
N ARG A 164 3.84 10.06 -4.02
CA ARG A 164 4.02 10.64 -5.36
C ARG A 164 5.43 10.41 -5.88
N ALA A 165 6.43 10.54 -5.00
CA ALA A 165 7.81 10.26 -5.37
C ALA A 165 8.02 8.79 -5.72
N ILE A 166 7.35 7.88 -5.01
CA ILE A 166 7.42 6.45 -5.30
C ILE A 166 6.80 6.15 -6.67
N GLU A 167 5.64 6.72 -6.95
CA GLU A 167 5.00 6.53 -8.24
C GLU A 167 5.87 7.08 -9.38
N ASP A 168 6.44 8.25 -9.20
CA ASP A 168 7.30 8.85 -10.22
C ASP A 168 8.54 8.00 -10.44
N ALA A 169 9.15 7.51 -9.37
CA ALA A 169 10.33 6.65 -9.47
C ALA A 169 10.00 5.36 -10.22
N SER A 170 8.80 4.82 -10.03
CA SER A 170 8.41 3.59 -10.70
C SER A 170 8.33 3.74 -12.22
N LYS A 171 8.20 4.97 -12.70
CA LYS A 171 8.10 5.23 -14.14
C LYS A 171 9.45 5.52 -14.79
N LEU A 172 10.52 5.65 -14.00
CA LEU A 172 11.82 6.01 -14.53
C LEU A 172 12.50 4.90 -15.33
N GLN A 173 12.18 3.67 -15.03
CA GLN A 173 12.72 2.55 -15.79
C GLN A 173 11.75 1.39 -15.77
N SER A 174 11.83 0.52 -16.76
CA SER A 174 11.01 -0.68 -16.82
C SER A 174 11.70 -1.81 -16.07
N GLY A 175 10.96 -2.84 -15.78
CA GLY A 175 11.47 -4.02 -15.09
C GLY A 175 11.39 -3.93 -13.59
N ALA A 176 12.00 -4.89 -12.93
CA ALA A 176 11.91 -5.03 -11.48
C ALA A 176 13.07 -4.32 -10.79
N PHE A 177 12.78 -3.49 -9.83
CA PHE A 177 13.84 -2.82 -9.06
C PHE A 177 13.30 -2.29 -7.72
N LEU A 178 14.21 -2.06 -6.78
CA LEU A 178 13.87 -1.49 -5.48
C LEU A 178 13.58 0.00 -5.62
N ILE A 179 12.41 0.43 -5.18
CA ILE A 179 12.04 1.85 -5.22
C ILE A 179 12.29 2.53 -3.89
N TYR A 180 11.90 1.90 -2.78
CA TYR A 180 11.95 2.55 -1.48
C TYR A 180 12.22 1.55 -0.37
N GLN A 181 13.15 1.89 0.49
CA GLN A 181 13.51 1.06 1.63
C GLN A 181 13.11 1.79 2.90
N GLU A 182 12.16 1.23 3.63
CA GLU A 182 11.59 1.93 4.74
C GLU A 182 12.36 1.91 6.04
N SER A 183 13.10 0.95 6.34
CA SER A 183 13.60 0.76 7.68
C SER A 183 14.90 1.46 8.03
N SER A 184 15.36 2.39 7.24
CA SER A 184 16.59 3.08 7.56
C SER A 184 16.40 4.07 8.69
N LEU A 185 17.23 3.99 9.73
CA LEU A 185 17.24 4.96 10.79
C LEU A 185 17.54 6.36 10.25
N VAL A 186 18.34 6.42 9.19
CA VAL A 186 18.69 7.69 8.56
C VAL A 186 17.45 8.33 7.95
N ILE A 187 16.63 7.54 7.27
CA ILE A 187 15.41 8.05 6.66
C ILE A 187 14.45 8.54 7.73
N ARG A 188 14.32 7.80 8.82
CA ARG A 188 13.46 8.21 9.93
C ARG A 188 13.97 9.50 10.58
N ALA A 189 15.27 9.61 10.76
CA ALA A 189 15.87 10.79 11.33
C ALA A 189 15.65 12.03 10.44
N ILE A 190 15.79 11.87 9.12
CA ILE A 190 15.55 12.95 8.18
C ILE A 190 14.08 13.34 8.21
N ARG A 191 13.18 12.36 8.22
CA ARG A 191 11.76 12.62 8.28
C ARG A 191 11.36 13.42 9.51
N ASP A 192 11.91 13.03 10.66
CA ASP A 192 11.60 13.71 11.91
C ASP A 192 12.20 15.10 11.95
N TYR A 193 13.38 15.25 11.37
CA TYR A 193 14.07 16.52 11.33
C TYR A 193 13.33 17.56 10.46
N PHE A 194 12.73 17.11 9.38
CA PHE A 194 12.01 18.00 8.48
C PHE A 194 10.52 18.17 8.84
N HIS A 195 10.13 17.69 10.01
CA HIS A 195 8.74 17.89 10.45
C HIS A 195 8.53 19.40 10.68
N PRO A 196 7.40 19.94 10.24
CA PRO A 196 7.17 21.40 10.31
C PRO A 196 7.22 22.02 11.69
N ASP A 197 7.08 21.23 12.72
CA ASP A 197 7.11 21.74 14.08
C ASP A 197 8.52 21.90 14.64
N ILE A 198 9.53 21.61 13.90
CA ILE A 198 10.91 21.71 14.37
C ILE A 198 11.53 23.05 13.98
#